data_b5a91bcc2fba49ab8f749de0330fa5e7
#
_entry.id   b5a91bcc2fba49ab8f749de0330fa5e7
#
_cell.length_a   1.000
_cell.length_b   1.000
_cell.length_c   1.000
_cell.angle_alpha   90.00
_cell.angle_beta   90.00
_cell.angle_gamma   90.00
#
_symmetry.space_group_name_H-M   'P 1'
#
loop_
_entity.id
_entity.type
_entity.pdbx_description
1 polymer ?
#
loop_
_entity_poly.entity_id
_entity_poly.type
_entity_poly.pdbx_seq_one_letter_code
_entity_poly.pdbx_strand_id
1 'polypeptide(L)'
;VWCVGDDISWIKKGPDGRLYAINPENGFFGVAPGTNEKSNPNALASTKKGTIFTNVALNLDNNTVWWEGLDKNPPVNAEEWTGKKVNGIEWKAEGKNIAHPNSRFTAPARNCPCLSKEFDNPNGVPISAFVFGGRRAKLAPLVYQSRDWNHGVFVGATMASETTAAAAGAVGVIRRDPMAMLPFCGYNMADYWQHWIDIGATLDPDKAPKIFNVNWFRKDDEGNFMWPGFGDNLRVLEWIIKRCEGKVDAQETAIGYIPYAKDINIEGLEGEVSLESLEKILDVDKNLWEEEANGIEEFFKKFGDKLPKELKESLETLKANLK
;
A
#
# COMPACT_ATOMS: atom_id res chain seq x y z
N VAL A 1 13.01 2.24 -11.62
CA VAL A 1 11.73 1.53 -11.40
C VAL A 1 10.85 1.73 -12.62
N TRP A 2 10.19 0.64 -13.09
CA TRP A 2 9.26 0.67 -14.20
C TRP A 2 7.88 0.24 -13.71
N CYS A 3 6.82 0.80 -14.29
CA CYS A 3 5.44 0.54 -13.93
C CYS A 3 4.76 -0.31 -15.00
N VAL A 4 4.02 -1.35 -14.59
CA VAL A 4 3.20 -2.19 -15.48
C VAL A 4 1.70 -2.08 -15.19
N GLY A 5 1.32 -1.37 -14.13
CA GLY A 5 -0.06 -1.12 -13.71
C GLY A 5 -0.08 -0.44 -12.35
N ASP A 6 -1.25 0.01 -11.90
CA ASP A 6 -1.40 0.76 -10.65
C ASP A 6 -2.53 0.25 -9.73
N ASP A 7 -3.46 -0.57 -10.24
CA ASP A 7 -4.60 -1.04 -9.48
C ASP A 7 -4.82 -2.54 -9.67
N ILE A 8 -5.50 -2.96 -10.72
CA ILE A 8 -5.87 -4.36 -10.93
C ILE A 8 -4.72 -5.15 -11.55
N SER A 9 -4.48 -6.35 -11.04
CA SER A 9 -3.56 -7.31 -11.62
C SER A 9 -4.20 -8.69 -11.70
N TRP A 10 -4.17 -9.29 -12.88
CA TRP A 10 -4.49 -10.69 -13.04
C TRP A 10 -3.23 -11.53 -12.81
N ILE A 11 -3.36 -12.56 -12.00
CA ILE A 11 -2.26 -13.43 -11.64
C ILE A 11 -2.49 -14.81 -12.21
N LYS A 12 -1.51 -15.34 -12.91
CA LYS A 12 -1.54 -16.69 -13.46
C LYS A 12 -0.25 -17.45 -13.19
N LYS A 13 -0.33 -18.77 -13.10
CA LYS A 13 0.85 -19.64 -13.10
C LYS A 13 1.38 -19.81 -14.51
N GLY A 14 2.65 -19.57 -14.70
CA GLY A 14 3.37 -19.82 -15.94
C GLY A 14 3.85 -21.27 -16.09
N PRO A 15 4.30 -21.65 -17.29
CA PRO A 15 4.77 -23.00 -17.57
C PRO A 15 6.05 -23.38 -16.82
N ASP A 16 6.80 -22.40 -16.35
CA ASP A 16 8.02 -22.55 -15.56
C ASP A 16 7.75 -22.70 -14.04
N GLY A 17 6.46 -22.72 -13.63
CA GLY A 17 6.04 -22.85 -12.25
C GLY A 17 6.04 -21.56 -11.43
N ARG A 18 6.36 -20.41 -12.04
CA ARG A 18 6.27 -19.08 -11.40
C ARG A 18 4.88 -18.48 -11.54
N LEU A 19 4.57 -17.51 -10.69
CA LEU A 19 3.43 -16.62 -10.89
C LEU A 19 3.80 -15.43 -11.77
N TYR A 20 2.86 -15.01 -12.61
CA TYR A 20 2.97 -13.89 -13.52
C TYR A 20 1.81 -12.93 -13.32
N ALA A 21 2.10 -11.65 -13.34
CA ALA A 21 1.12 -10.57 -13.27
C ALA A 21 0.85 -9.97 -14.65
N ILE A 22 -0.43 -9.76 -14.96
CA ILE A 22 -0.89 -9.10 -16.18
C ILE A 22 -1.78 -7.94 -15.76
N ASN A 23 -1.48 -6.74 -16.23
CA ASN A 23 -2.36 -5.60 -16.08
C ASN A 23 -3.50 -5.66 -17.12
N PRO A 24 -4.78 -5.67 -16.72
CA PRO A 24 -5.93 -5.66 -17.63
C PRO A 24 -6.35 -4.25 -18.05
N GLU A 25 -5.76 -3.19 -17.49
CA GLU A 25 -6.19 -1.81 -17.65
C GLU A 25 -5.31 -1.05 -18.65
N ASN A 26 -5.90 -0.09 -19.37
CA ASN A 26 -5.17 0.75 -20.32
C ASN A 26 -4.85 2.16 -19.78
N GLY A 27 -5.10 2.40 -18.53
CA GLY A 27 -4.91 3.69 -17.87
C GLY A 27 -4.48 3.56 -16.41
N PHE A 28 -4.13 4.69 -15.83
CA PHE A 28 -3.86 4.85 -14.42
C PHE A 28 -4.96 5.68 -13.77
N PHE A 29 -5.34 5.31 -12.56
CA PHE A 29 -6.36 5.97 -11.77
C PHE A 29 -5.75 6.51 -10.49
N GLY A 30 -5.87 7.83 -10.26
CA GLY A 30 -5.22 8.47 -9.14
C GLY A 30 -6.10 9.43 -8.36
N VAL A 31 -5.68 9.73 -7.14
CA VAL A 31 -6.23 10.80 -6.29
C VAL A 31 -5.60 12.12 -6.71
N ALA A 32 -6.42 13.15 -6.98
CA ALA A 32 -5.92 14.45 -7.38
C ALA A 32 -5.36 15.27 -6.19
N PRO A 33 -6.06 15.44 -5.04
CA PRO A 33 -5.56 16.28 -3.96
C PRO A 33 -4.16 15.89 -3.48
N GLY A 34 -3.29 16.88 -3.36
CA GLY A 34 -1.90 16.68 -2.94
C GLY A 34 -0.94 16.18 -4.02
N THR A 35 -1.45 15.72 -5.17
CA THR A 35 -0.62 15.32 -6.31
C THR A 35 -0.03 16.56 -6.99
N ASN A 36 1.29 16.65 -7.03
CA ASN A 36 2.03 17.79 -7.60
C ASN A 36 3.41 17.37 -8.13
N GLU A 37 4.12 18.32 -8.72
CA GLU A 37 5.45 18.09 -9.32
C GLU A 37 6.48 17.58 -8.30
N LYS A 38 6.38 18.01 -7.04
CA LYS A 38 7.32 17.60 -5.99
C LYS A 38 7.00 16.22 -5.43
N SER A 39 5.72 15.93 -5.18
CA SER A 39 5.31 14.67 -4.54
C SER A 39 5.20 13.50 -5.52
N ASN A 40 4.63 13.74 -6.72
CA ASN A 40 4.31 12.69 -7.69
C ASN A 40 4.56 13.14 -9.14
N PRO A 41 5.82 13.44 -9.54
CA PRO A 41 6.11 14.01 -10.85
C PRO A 41 5.67 13.13 -12.02
N ASN A 42 5.84 11.81 -11.93
CA ASN A 42 5.42 10.90 -12.99
C ASN A 42 3.90 10.78 -13.10
N ALA A 43 3.18 10.80 -11.99
CA ALA A 43 1.72 10.83 -11.98
C ALA A 43 1.20 12.11 -12.64
N LEU A 44 1.76 13.27 -12.25
CA LEU A 44 1.39 14.55 -12.85
C LEU A 44 1.74 14.61 -14.35
N ALA A 45 2.89 14.09 -14.76
CA ALA A 45 3.27 14.00 -16.16
C ALA A 45 2.30 13.14 -16.97
N SER A 46 1.75 12.07 -16.37
CA SER A 46 0.77 11.19 -17.00
C SER A 46 -0.55 11.88 -17.29
N THR A 47 -0.91 12.94 -16.53
CA THR A 47 -2.18 13.66 -16.69
C THR A 47 -2.19 14.72 -17.80
N LYS A 48 -1.07 14.97 -18.47
CA LYS A 48 -0.91 16.09 -19.42
C LYS A 48 -1.79 16.00 -20.67
N LYS A 49 -2.24 14.82 -21.07
CA LYS A 49 -3.00 14.63 -22.31
C LYS A 49 -3.99 13.46 -22.19
N GLY A 50 -5.20 13.68 -22.74
CA GLY A 50 -6.21 12.62 -22.84
C GLY A 50 -6.71 12.10 -21.48
N THR A 51 -6.63 12.92 -20.44
CA THR A 51 -6.98 12.56 -19.07
C THR A 51 -8.42 12.98 -18.77
N ILE A 52 -9.14 12.14 -18.08
CA ILE A 52 -10.46 12.45 -17.50
C ILE A 52 -10.25 12.82 -16.03
N PHE A 53 -10.80 13.95 -15.64
CA PHE A 53 -10.81 14.41 -14.26
C PHE A 53 -12.22 14.41 -13.70
N THR A 54 -12.37 14.08 -12.43
CA THR A 54 -13.65 14.12 -11.72
C THR A 54 -13.53 14.94 -10.45
N ASN A 55 -14.53 15.80 -10.23
CA ASN A 55 -14.68 16.61 -9.02
C ASN A 55 -13.47 17.55 -8.73
N VAL A 56 -12.73 17.94 -9.74
CA VAL A 56 -11.69 18.98 -9.68
C VAL A 56 -12.28 20.36 -9.93
N ALA A 57 -11.54 21.41 -9.62
CA ALA A 57 -11.90 22.77 -10.02
C ALA A 57 -11.45 23.06 -11.45
N LEU A 58 -12.18 23.94 -12.16
CA LEU A 58 -11.81 24.48 -13.46
C LEU A 58 -11.30 25.91 -13.30
N ASN A 59 -10.06 26.16 -13.71
CA ASN A 59 -9.52 27.51 -13.85
C ASN A 59 -10.09 28.13 -15.13
N LEU A 60 -10.95 29.17 -14.99
CA LEU A 60 -11.65 29.80 -16.09
C LEU A 60 -10.77 30.78 -16.89
N ASP A 61 -9.61 31.17 -16.36
CA ASP A 61 -8.70 32.10 -17.05
C ASP A 61 -7.89 31.41 -18.16
N ASN A 62 -7.60 30.12 -17.99
CA ASN A 62 -6.78 29.36 -18.94
C ASN A 62 -7.36 27.98 -19.32
N ASN A 63 -8.56 27.67 -18.84
CA ASN A 63 -9.29 26.45 -19.12
C ASN A 63 -8.52 25.19 -18.71
N THR A 64 -7.80 25.24 -17.57
CA THR A 64 -7.09 24.10 -16.98
C THR A 64 -7.77 23.62 -15.70
N VAL A 65 -7.52 22.37 -15.33
CA VAL A 65 -7.98 21.82 -14.05
C VAL A 65 -7.07 22.25 -12.90
N TRP A 66 -7.66 22.34 -11.71
CA TRP A 66 -6.93 22.62 -10.49
C TRP A 66 -7.50 21.81 -9.30
N TRP A 67 -6.65 21.51 -8.34
CA TRP A 67 -7.00 20.87 -7.06
C TRP A 67 -6.06 21.31 -5.94
N GLU A 68 -6.48 21.15 -4.70
CA GLU A 68 -5.71 21.53 -3.53
C GLU A 68 -4.37 20.75 -3.46
N GLY A 69 -3.27 21.50 -3.37
CA GLY A 69 -1.94 20.96 -3.33
C GLY A 69 -1.29 20.72 -4.70
N LEU A 70 -1.95 21.07 -5.83
CA LEU A 70 -1.35 21.00 -7.17
C LEU A 70 -0.14 21.94 -7.26
N ASP A 71 -0.33 23.18 -6.86
CA ASP A 71 0.70 24.22 -6.81
C ASP A 71 0.39 25.28 -5.74
N LYS A 72 1.23 26.33 -5.68
CA LYS A 72 1.10 27.43 -4.72
C LYS A 72 0.16 28.54 -5.20
N ASN A 73 -0.28 28.51 -6.47
CA ASN A 73 -1.01 29.56 -7.14
C ASN A 73 -2.45 29.13 -7.42
N PRO A 74 -3.36 29.22 -6.43
CA PRO A 74 -4.75 28.88 -6.64
C PRO A 74 -5.40 29.79 -7.69
N PRO A 75 -6.33 29.30 -8.51
CA PRO A 75 -7.01 30.11 -9.51
C PRO A 75 -7.85 31.20 -8.84
N VAL A 76 -7.80 32.41 -9.42
CA VAL A 76 -8.58 33.55 -8.97
C VAL A 76 -9.99 33.50 -9.54
N ASN A 77 -10.13 33.08 -10.79
CA ASN A 77 -11.42 32.95 -11.50
C ASN A 77 -11.62 31.45 -11.81
N ALA A 78 -12.49 30.82 -11.04
CA ALA A 78 -12.66 29.37 -11.13
C ALA A 78 -14.13 28.94 -11.05
N GLU A 79 -14.37 27.71 -11.49
CA GLU A 79 -15.59 26.97 -11.19
C GLU A 79 -15.26 25.81 -10.28
N GLU A 80 -15.85 25.79 -9.08
CA GLU A 80 -15.65 24.70 -8.12
C GLU A 80 -16.30 23.39 -8.61
N TRP A 81 -15.95 22.28 -8.00
CA TRP A 81 -16.43 20.95 -8.40
C TRP A 81 -17.96 20.79 -8.42
N THR A 82 -18.72 21.66 -7.73
CA THR A 82 -20.21 21.69 -7.76
C THR A 82 -20.77 22.50 -8.92
N GLY A 83 -19.92 23.12 -9.73
CA GLY A 83 -20.36 24.02 -10.83
C GLY A 83 -20.56 25.48 -10.42
N LYS A 84 -20.29 25.83 -9.17
CA LYS A 84 -20.44 27.22 -8.69
C LYS A 84 -19.18 28.01 -9.03
N LYS A 85 -19.38 29.21 -9.61
CA LYS A 85 -18.28 30.12 -9.89
C LYS A 85 -17.77 30.81 -8.63
N VAL A 86 -16.47 30.93 -8.53
CA VAL A 86 -15.76 31.66 -7.48
C VAL A 86 -14.82 32.66 -8.10
N ASN A 87 -14.81 33.87 -7.57
CA ASN A 87 -13.91 34.96 -7.95
C ASN A 87 -13.10 35.37 -6.72
N GLY A 88 -11.80 35.61 -6.91
CA GLY A 88 -10.89 35.84 -5.79
C GLY A 88 -10.40 34.57 -5.14
N ILE A 89 -9.68 34.73 -4.07
CA ILE A 89 -9.07 33.63 -3.29
C ILE A 89 -9.54 33.60 -1.84
N GLU A 90 -10.63 34.33 -1.52
CA GLU A 90 -11.21 34.45 -0.18
C GLU A 90 -11.63 33.08 0.35
N TRP A 91 -12.09 32.17 -0.53
CA TRP A 91 -12.42 30.79 -0.19
C TRP A 91 -11.28 30.06 0.50
N LYS A 92 -10.02 30.37 0.13
CA LYS A 92 -8.84 29.77 0.77
C LYS A 92 -8.63 30.29 2.19
N ALA A 93 -8.82 31.57 2.41
CA ALA A 93 -8.75 32.19 3.73
C ALA A 93 -9.88 31.69 4.66
N GLU A 94 -11.02 31.29 4.09
CA GLU A 94 -12.15 30.70 4.81
C GLU A 94 -11.96 29.19 5.07
N GLY A 95 -10.84 28.59 4.66
CA GLY A 95 -10.58 27.15 4.81
C GLY A 95 -11.43 26.26 3.91
N LYS A 96 -12.03 26.81 2.86
CA LYS A 96 -12.82 26.06 1.88
C LYS A 96 -11.93 25.45 0.81
N ASN A 97 -12.37 24.36 0.23
CA ASN A 97 -11.78 23.73 -0.93
C ASN A 97 -12.67 23.93 -2.15
N ILE A 98 -12.10 24.17 -3.32
CA ILE A 98 -12.84 24.29 -4.59
C ILE A 98 -12.80 23.01 -5.43
N ALA A 99 -11.87 22.08 -5.14
CA ALA A 99 -11.96 20.70 -5.57
C ALA A 99 -12.49 19.81 -4.44
N HIS A 100 -13.16 18.72 -4.77
CA HIS A 100 -13.63 17.77 -3.77
C HIS A 100 -12.44 17.03 -3.13
N PRO A 101 -12.44 16.75 -1.82
CA PRO A 101 -11.36 16.00 -1.17
C PRO A 101 -11.08 14.61 -1.74
N ASN A 102 -12.06 14.03 -2.45
CA ASN A 102 -11.95 12.78 -3.17
C ASN A 102 -12.00 12.97 -4.69
N SER A 103 -11.49 14.08 -5.20
CA SER A 103 -11.34 14.30 -6.64
C SER A 103 -10.32 13.32 -7.23
N ARG A 104 -10.55 12.90 -8.48
CA ARG A 104 -9.79 11.82 -9.12
C ARG A 104 -9.39 12.20 -10.55
N PHE A 105 -8.43 11.47 -11.07
CA PHE A 105 -8.10 11.47 -12.50
C PHE A 105 -7.93 10.04 -13.03
N THR A 106 -8.20 9.87 -14.32
CA THR A 106 -7.87 8.67 -15.08
C THR A 106 -7.06 9.11 -16.30
N ALA A 107 -5.81 8.66 -16.36
CA ALA A 107 -4.86 9.04 -17.42
C ALA A 107 -4.48 7.82 -18.26
N PRO A 108 -4.24 7.99 -19.59
CA PRO A 108 -3.71 6.91 -20.40
C PRO A 108 -2.36 6.42 -19.86
N ALA A 109 -2.20 5.11 -19.67
CA ALA A 109 -0.96 4.52 -19.15
C ALA A 109 0.28 4.89 -20.00
N ARG A 110 0.10 5.04 -21.31
CA ARG A 110 1.16 5.42 -22.26
C ARG A 110 1.69 6.83 -22.09
N ASN A 111 1.03 7.68 -21.29
CA ASN A 111 1.56 8.99 -20.91
C ASN A 111 2.61 8.89 -19.79
N CYS A 112 2.67 7.75 -19.08
CA CYS A 112 3.55 7.60 -17.92
C CYS A 112 5.02 7.51 -18.37
N PRO A 113 5.90 8.41 -17.88
CA PRO A 113 7.33 8.41 -18.27
C PRO A 113 8.08 7.14 -17.89
N CYS A 114 7.61 6.42 -16.88
CA CYS A 114 8.21 5.17 -16.42
C CYS A 114 7.39 3.92 -16.77
N LEU A 115 6.55 3.98 -17.81
CA LEU A 115 5.83 2.80 -18.29
C LEU A 115 6.81 1.74 -18.78
N SER A 116 6.64 0.52 -18.31
CA SER A 116 7.45 -0.63 -18.73
C SER A 116 7.14 -1.01 -20.18
N LYS A 117 8.18 -1.48 -20.91
CA LYS A 117 7.96 -2.14 -22.21
C LYS A 117 7.17 -3.45 -22.11
N GLU A 118 7.14 -4.04 -20.92
CA GLU A 118 6.38 -5.27 -20.63
C GLU A 118 4.89 -5.00 -20.36
N PHE A 119 4.44 -3.74 -20.45
CA PHE A 119 3.05 -3.36 -20.19
C PHE A 119 2.05 -4.15 -21.04
N ASP A 120 2.36 -4.35 -22.33
CA ASP A 120 1.53 -5.10 -23.27
C ASP A 120 1.90 -6.58 -23.38
N ASN A 121 2.80 -7.10 -22.55
CA ASN A 121 3.23 -8.50 -22.64
C ASN A 121 2.07 -9.45 -22.26
N PRO A 122 1.53 -10.25 -23.22
CA PRO A 122 0.40 -11.14 -22.95
C PRO A 122 0.76 -12.29 -22.01
N ASN A 123 2.05 -12.56 -21.82
CA ASN A 123 2.53 -13.53 -20.85
C ASN A 123 2.64 -12.95 -19.43
N GLY A 124 2.59 -11.63 -19.32
CA GLY A 124 2.76 -10.90 -18.05
C GLY A 124 4.24 -10.80 -17.64
N VAL A 125 4.43 -10.33 -16.42
CA VAL A 125 5.75 -10.22 -15.78
C VAL A 125 5.85 -11.17 -14.60
N PRO A 126 7.01 -11.82 -14.36
CA PRO A 126 7.18 -12.73 -13.23
C PRO A 126 7.11 -11.96 -11.92
N ILE A 127 6.47 -12.56 -10.91
CA ILE A 127 6.31 -12.00 -9.58
C ILE A 127 7.39 -12.59 -8.67
N SER A 128 8.17 -11.74 -8.02
CA SER A 128 9.15 -12.15 -6.99
C SER A 128 8.67 -11.86 -5.58
N ALA A 129 7.79 -10.87 -5.40
CA ALA A 129 7.26 -10.50 -4.10
C ALA A 129 5.81 -10.02 -4.19
N PHE A 130 5.03 -10.34 -3.14
CA PHE A 130 3.81 -9.61 -2.78
C PHE A 130 4.11 -8.75 -1.57
N VAL A 131 3.65 -7.51 -1.59
CA VAL A 131 3.85 -6.56 -0.50
C VAL A 131 2.50 -6.04 -0.04
N PHE A 132 2.06 -6.50 1.12
CA PHE A 132 0.88 -5.97 1.79
C PHE A 132 1.26 -4.78 2.66
N GLY A 133 0.32 -3.91 2.98
CA GLY A 133 0.58 -2.78 3.88
C GLY A 133 -0.69 -2.12 4.38
N GLY A 134 -0.62 -1.63 5.62
CA GLY A 134 -1.70 -0.89 6.25
C GLY A 134 -1.15 0.18 7.19
N ARG A 135 -1.97 1.16 7.54
CA ARG A 135 -1.58 2.21 8.48
C ARG A 135 -1.76 1.73 9.91
N ARG A 136 -0.64 1.53 10.62
CA ARG A 136 -0.64 1.15 12.04
C ARG A 136 0.32 2.08 12.78
N ALA A 137 -0.20 2.89 13.69
CA ALA A 137 0.63 3.86 14.42
C ALA A 137 1.62 3.20 15.40
N LYS A 138 1.32 2.01 15.91
CA LYS A 138 2.11 1.38 16.98
C LYS A 138 2.54 -0.07 16.72
N LEU A 139 1.75 -0.85 16.02
CA LEU A 139 1.90 -2.31 16.03
C LEU A 139 2.94 -2.84 15.03
N ALA A 140 2.69 -2.65 13.73
CA ALA A 140 3.49 -3.32 12.70
C ALA A 140 4.86 -2.64 12.53
N PRO A 141 5.96 -3.40 12.43
CA PRO A 141 7.26 -2.84 12.09
C PRO A 141 7.28 -2.26 10.68
N LEU A 142 8.35 -1.50 10.35
CA LEU A 142 8.53 -0.89 9.03
C LEU A 142 8.38 -1.89 7.89
N VAL A 143 8.91 -3.09 8.08
CA VAL A 143 8.79 -4.22 7.14
C VAL A 143 9.00 -5.54 7.86
N TYR A 144 8.27 -6.57 7.44
CA TYR A 144 8.59 -7.96 7.77
C TYR A 144 8.19 -8.90 6.63
N GLN A 145 8.87 -10.06 6.56
CA GLN A 145 8.65 -11.12 5.59
C GLN A 145 7.93 -12.29 6.26
N SER A 146 6.98 -12.90 5.59
CA SER A 146 6.35 -14.15 6.02
C SER A 146 7.34 -15.32 5.98
N ARG A 147 7.10 -16.36 6.78
CA ARG A 147 7.96 -17.55 6.83
C ARG A 147 7.83 -18.42 5.59
N ASP A 148 6.61 -18.55 5.12
CA ASP A 148 6.22 -19.34 3.95
C ASP A 148 4.98 -18.73 3.28
N TRP A 149 4.48 -19.42 2.26
CA TRP A 149 3.31 -18.97 1.51
C TRP A 149 2.04 -18.89 2.36
N ASN A 150 1.72 -19.93 3.14
CA ASN A 150 0.50 -19.97 3.95
C ASN A 150 0.54 -18.90 5.05
N HIS A 151 1.68 -18.71 5.68
CA HIS A 151 1.89 -17.58 6.59
C HIS A 151 1.76 -16.23 5.87
N GLY A 152 2.20 -16.12 4.62
CA GLY A 152 1.99 -14.92 3.80
C GLY A 152 0.52 -14.64 3.50
N VAL A 153 -0.27 -15.68 3.21
CA VAL A 153 -1.72 -15.55 3.07
C VAL A 153 -2.36 -15.09 4.38
N PHE A 154 -1.90 -15.63 5.53
CA PHE A 154 -2.34 -15.17 6.85
C PHE A 154 -2.01 -13.68 7.07
N VAL A 155 -0.80 -13.23 6.73
CA VAL A 155 -0.40 -11.81 6.84
C VAL A 155 -1.34 -10.91 6.02
N GLY A 156 -1.65 -11.28 4.78
CA GLY A 156 -2.59 -10.55 3.94
C GLY A 156 -4.04 -10.61 4.46
N ALA A 157 -4.50 -11.79 4.89
CA ALA A 157 -5.85 -12.01 5.40
C ALA A 157 -6.15 -11.24 6.69
N THR A 158 -5.14 -11.03 7.52
CA THR A 158 -5.29 -10.35 8.83
C THR A 158 -4.95 -8.87 8.78
N MET A 159 -4.60 -8.36 7.60
CA MET A 159 -4.26 -6.96 7.41
C MET A 159 -5.32 -6.03 7.98
N ALA A 160 -4.86 -4.98 8.64
CA ALA A 160 -5.73 -3.95 9.20
C ALA A 160 -5.10 -2.57 9.00
N SER A 161 -5.96 -1.57 8.90
CA SER A 161 -5.55 -0.18 8.72
C SER A 161 -6.34 0.74 9.63
N GLU A 162 -5.68 1.72 10.22
CA GLU A 162 -6.33 2.76 11.00
C GLU A 162 -7.05 3.74 10.08
N THR A 163 -8.24 4.17 10.48
CA THR A 163 -9.03 5.17 9.74
C THR A 163 -8.35 6.54 9.79
N THR A 164 -8.48 7.29 8.70
CA THR A 164 -7.96 8.66 8.57
C THR A 164 -9.10 9.68 8.58
N ALA A 165 -8.77 10.96 8.69
CA ALA A 165 -9.73 12.06 8.62
C ALA A 165 -10.53 12.12 7.29
N ALA A 166 -10.03 11.48 6.23
CA ALA A 166 -10.73 11.39 4.94
C ALA A 166 -11.82 10.30 4.92
N ALA A 167 -11.82 9.39 5.90
CA ALA A 167 -12.85 8.36 6.02
C ALA A 167 -14.01 8.86 6.90
N ALA A 168 -15.23 8.46 6.57
CA ALA A 168 -16.37 8.72 7.44
C ALA A 168 -16.20 7.93 8.76
N GLY A 169 -16.21 8.62 9.90
CA GLY A 169 -16.09 8.01 11.22
C GLY A 169 -14.95 8.57 12.07
N ALA A 170 -14.67 7.93 13.20
CA ALA A 170 -13.60 8.32 14.11
C ALA A 170 -12.21 8.01 13.51
N VAL A 171 -11.27 8.92 13.69
CA VAL A 171 -9.86 8.75 13.29
C VAL A 171 -9.17 7.75 14.22
N GLY A 172 -8.28 6.91 13.66
CA GLY A 172 -7.47 5.96 14.43
C GLY A 172 -8.20 4.66 14.82
N VAL A 173 -9.41 4.44 14.30
CA VAL A 173 -10.11 3.16 14.51
C VAL A 173 -9.52 2.08 13.60
N ILE A 174 -9.17 0.94 14.17
CA ILE A 174 -8.66 -0.21 13.44
C ILE A 174 -9.78 -0.86 12.62
N ARG A 175 -9.60 -0.91 11.31
CA ARG A 175 -10.49 -1.60 10.38
C ARG A 175 -9.75 -2.76 9.74
N ARG A 176 -10.29 -3.97 9.86
CA ARG A 176 -9.82 -5.13 9.10
C ARG A 176 -10.11 -4.92 7.63
N ASP A 177 -9.09 -5.07 6.82
CA ASP A 177 -9.15 -4.88 5.37
C ASP A 177 -8.26 -5.92 4.67
N PRO A 178 -8.69 -7.20 4.72
CA PRO A 178 -7.90 -8.31 4.23
C PRO A 178 -7.44 -8.08 2.79
N MET A 179 -6.11 -8.16 2.58
CA MET A 179 -5.43 -7.96 1.30
C MET A 179 -5.80 -6.63 0.60
N ALA A 180 -6.31 -5.62 1.34
CA ALA A 180 -6.89 -4.37 0.83
C ALA A 180 -8.04 -4.60 -0.18
N MET A 181 -8.75 -5.72 -0.11
CA MET A 181 -9.72 -6.14 -1.12
C MET A 181 -11.15 -6.29 -0.62
N LEU A 182 -11.41 -6.05 0.67
CA LEU A 182 -12.72 -6.32 1.27
C LEU A 182 -13.90 -5.65 0.50
N PRO A 183 -13.82 -4.38 0.06
CA PRO A 183 -14.92 -3.75 -0.70
C PRO A 183 -15.10 -4.32 -2.11
N PHE A 184 -14.11 -5.04 -2.63
CA PHE A 184 -14.08 -5.51 -4.02
C PHE A 184 -14.34 -7.02 -4.16
N CYS A 185 -14.33 -7.77 -3.05
CA CYS A 185 -14.61 -9.19 -3.05
C CYS A 185 -16.13 -9.43 -2.97
N GLY A 186 -16.73 -9.84 -4.08
CA GLY A 186 -18.17 -10.06 -4.21
C GLY A 186 -18.68 -11.40 -3.66
N TYR A 187 -17.86 -12.17 -2.96
CA TYR A 187 -18.20 -13.46 -2.36
C TYR A 187 -17.50 -13.61 -0.98
N ASN A 188 -17.60 -14.79 -0.35
CA ASN A 188 -17.00 -15.00 0.96
C ASN A 188 -15.47 -14.89 0.86
N MET A 189 -14.88 -13.99 1.64
CA MET A 189 -13.44 -13.74 1.61
C MET A 189 -12.60 -14.96 1.99
N ALA A 190 -13.15 -15.88 2.80
CA ALA A 190 -12.49 -17.13 3.15
C ALA A 190 -12.28 -18.04 1.93
N ASP A 191 -13.24 -18.05 0.98
CA ASP A 191 -13.10 -18.79 -0.28
C ASP A 191 -11.96 -18.19 -1.14
N TYR A 192 -11.76 -16.87 -1.07
CA TYR A 192 -10.64 -16.19 -1.74
C TYR A 192 -9.29 -16.55 -1.10
N TRP A 193 -9.21 -16.60 0.23
CA TRP A 193 -8.00 -17.05 0.92
C TRP A 193 -7.68 -18.52 0.63
N GLN A 194 -8.69 -19.37 0.59
CA GLN A 194 -8.50 -20.78 0.22
C GLN A 194 -7.90 -20.88 -1.19
N HIS A 195 -8.39 -20.08 -2.14
CA HIS A 195 -7.83 -20.05 -3.49
C HIS A 195 -6.34 -19.65 -3.51
N TRP A 196 -5.92 -18.69 -2.67
CA TRP A 196 -4.50 -18.36 -2.53
C TRP A 196 -3.68 -19.54 -1.99
N ILE A 197 -4.21 -20.25 -0.99
CA ILE A 197 -3.59 -21.45 -0.40
C ILE A 197 -3.47 -22.55 -1.44
N ASP A 198 -4.56 -22.83 -2.16
CA ASP A 198 -4.60 -23.87 -3.21
C ASP A 198 -3.61 -23.57 -4.34
N ILE A 199 -3.51 -22.32 -4.79
CA ILE A 199 -2.49 -21.92 -5.77
C ILE A 199 -1.09 -22.16 -5.18
N GLY A 200 -0.83 -21.73 -3.95
CA GLY A 200 0.45 -21.93 -3.28
C GLY A 200 0.89 -23.39 -3.25
N ALA A 201 -0.03 -24.30 -2.98
CA ALA A 201 0.23 -25.74 -2.98
C ALA A 201 0.68 -26.30 -4.35
N THR A 202 0.44 -25.55 -5.44
CA THR A 202 0.86 -25.94 -6.79
C THR A 202 2.19 -25.34 -7.21
N LEU A 203 2.73 -24.37 -6.46
CA LEU A 203 3.95 -23.67 -6.83
C LEU A 203 5.19 -24.50 -6.49
N ASP A 204 6.24 -24.28 -7.26
CA ASP A 204 7.59 -24.70 -6.89
C ASP A 204 8.07 -23.80 -5.72
N PRO A 205 8.39 -24.36 -4.55
CA PRO A 205 8.78 -23.56 -3.38
C PRO A 205 9.96 -22.61 -3.64
N ASP A 206 10.90 -23.00 -4.51
CA ASP A 206 12.06 -22.17 -4.84
C ASP A 206 11.72 -21.00 -5.78
N LYS A 207 10.52 -21.04 -6.40
CA LYS A 207 10.05 -20.05 -7.37
C LYS A 207 8.84 -19.28 -6.88
N ALA A 208 8.25 -19.70 -5.77
CA ALA A 208 7.11 -19.02 -5.17
C ALA A 208 7.52 -17.59 -4.75
N PRO A 209 6.68 -16.58 -5.05
CA PRO A 209 6.93 -15.23 -4.57
C PRO A 209 7.00 -15.19 -3.05
N LYS A 210 7.90 -14.37 -2.50
CA LYS A 210 7.92 -14.09 -1.06
C LYS A 210 6.83 -13.06 -0.73
N ILE A 211 6.29 -13.13 0.48
CA ILE A 211 5.23 -12.22 0.93
C ILE A 211 5.76 -11.37 2.07
N PHE A 212 5.53 -10.07 1.96
CA PHE A 212 5.99 -9.06 2.92
C PHE A 212 4.81 -8.21 3.41
N ASN A 213 4.99 -7.60 4.58
CA ASN A 213 4.16 -6.51 5.04
C ASN A 213 5.02 -5.27 5.27
N VAL A 214 4.50 -4.09 4.96
CA VAL A 214 5.14 -2.79 5.18
C VAL A 214 4.21 -1.87 5.96
N ASN A 215 4.79 -1.00 6.79
CA ASN A 215 4.06 0.01 7.53
C ASN A 215 4.86 1.32 7.57
N TRP A 216 4.48 2.28 6.74
CA TRP A 216 5.10 3.60 6.65
C TRP A 216 4.66 4.57 7.76
N PHE A 217 3.74 4.18 8.64
CA PHE A 217 2.93 5.08 9.47
C PHE A 217 3.15 4.90 10.97
N ARG A 218 4.20 4.17 11.37
CA ARG A 218 4.53 4.02 12.79
C ARG A 218 4.93 5.37 13.37
N LYS A 219 4.46 5.65 14.59
CA LYS A 219 4.67 6.92 15.29
C LYS A 219 5.45 6.70 16.58
N ASP A 220 6.22 7.72 16.95
CA ASP A 220 6.82 7.84 18.27
C ASP A 220 5.79 8.24 19.34
N ASP A 221 6.24 8.40 20.57
CA ASP A 221 5.39 8.76 21.72
C ASP A 221 4.86 10.20 21.62
N GLU A 222 5.54 11.07 20.88
CA GLU A 222 5.13 12.44 20.57
C GLU A 222 4.13 12.52 19.41
N GLY A 223 3.88 11.41 18.72
CA GLY A 223 2.93 11.30 17.60
C GLY A 223 3.52 11.65 16.23
N ASN A 224 4.84 11.82 16.13
CA ASN A 224 5.54 12.04 14.84
C ASN A 224 5.75 10.73 14.11
N PHE A 225 5.78 10.77 12.77
CA PHE A 225 6.14 9.61 11.99
C PHE A 225 7.63 9.27 12.18
N MET A 226 7.91 7.99 12.46
CA MET A 226 9.27 7.48 12.66
C MET A 226 10.00 7.21 11.32
N TRP A 227 9.29 7.16 10.21
CA TRP A 227 9.84 6.95 8.87
C TRP A 227 9.54 8.18 8.00
N PRO A 228 10.52 8.69 7.22
CA PRO A 228 10.34 9.90 6.40
C PRO A 228 9.24 9.77 5.35
N GLY A 229 8.99 8.55 4.89
CA GLY A 229 7.87 8.25 3.99
C GLY A 229 8.25 8.20 2.53
N PHE A 230 7.40 8.77 1.70
CA PHE A 230 7.26 8.51 0.28
C PHE A 230 8.57 8.40 -0.53
N GLY A 231 9.47 9.38 -0.44
CA GLY A 231 10.74 9.38 -1.19
C GLY A 231 11.69 8.26 -0.77
N ASP A 232 11.61 7.83 0.48
CA ASP A 232 12.55 6.88 1.09
C ASP A 232 12.01 5.45 1.17
N ASN A 233 10.77 5.21 0.78
CA ASN A 233 10.18 3.88 0.75
C ASN A 233 10.94 2.90 -0.17
N LEU A 234 11.63 3.40 -1.21
CA LEU A 234 12.50 2.58 -2.07
C LEU A 234 13.62 1.88 -1.29
N ARG A 235 14.08 2.43 -0.17
CA ARG A 235 15.12 1.82 0.69
C ARG A 235 14.63 0.51 1.31
N VAL A 236 13.35 0.47 1.68
CA VAL A 236 12.70 -0.74 2.17
C VAL A 236 12.47 -1.75 1.04
N LEU A 237 12.05 -1.26 -0.15
CA LEU A 237 11.92 -2.11 -1.33
C LEU A 237 13.28 -2.69 -1.76
N GLU A 238 14.38 -1.96 -1.58
CA GLU A 238 15.75 -2.48 -1.81
C GLU A 238 16.03 -3.70 -0.91
N TRP A 239 15.69 -3.63 0.38
CA TRP A 239 15.82 -4.77 1.28
C TRP A 239 14.94 -5.96 0.83
N ILE A 240 13.68 -5.70 0.46
CA ILE A 240 12.76 -6.73 -0.05
C ILE A 240 13.36 -7.44 -1.28
N ILE A 241 13.92 -6.68 -2.24
CA ILE A 241 14.57 -7.23 -3.43
C ILE A 241 15.77 -8.09 -3.03
N LYS A 242 16.65 -7.59 -2.16
CA LYS A 242 17.81 -8.35 -1.65
C LYS A 242 17.38 -9.64 -0.95
N ARG A 243 16.26 -9.64 -0.21
CA ARG A 243 15.66 -10.85 0.38
C ARG A 243 15.19 -11.85 -0.68
N CYS A 244 14.56 -11.38 -1.74
CA CYS A 244 14.13 -12.22 -2.86
C CYS A 244 15.33 -12.85 -3.59
N GLU A 245 16.43 -12.13 -3.68
CA GLU A 245 17.67 -12.56 -4.33
C GLU A 245 18.59 -13.40 -3.42
N GLY A 246 18.25 -13.57 -2.14
CA GLY A 246 19.09 -14.27 -1.15
C GLY A 246 20.40 -13.54 -0.80
N LYS A 247 20.43 -12.22 -0.96
CA LYS A 247 21.63 -11.38 -0.76
C LYS A 247 21.73 -10.75 0.63
N VAL A 248 20.71 -10.89 1.46
CA VAL A 248 20.69 -10.34 2.82
C VAL A 248 19.97 -11.30 3.76
N ASP A 249 20.47 -11.40 4.99
CA ASP A 249 19.84 -12.17 6.06
C ASP A 249 18.68 -11.40 6.71
N ALA A 250 17.99 -12.06 7.64
CA ALA A 250 16.92 -11.47 8.41
C ALA A 250 16.86 -12.07 9.82
N GLN A 251 16.35 -11.30 10.74
CA GLN A 251 16.12 -11.71 12.12
C GLN A 251 14.75 -12.38 12.22
N GLU A 252 14.71 -13.59 12.77
CA GLU A 252 13.43 -14.26 13.07
C GLU A 252 12.77 -13.66 14.31
N THR A 253 11.46 -13.47 14.23
CA THR A 253 10.61 -12.93 15.30
C THR A 253 9.31 -13.72 15.41
N ALA A 254 8.48 -13.39 16.40
CA ALA A 254 7.17 -14.02 16.56
C ALA A 254 6.26 -13.86 15.32
N ILE A 255 6.44 -12.79 14.53
CA ILE A 255 5.60 -12.44 13.38
C ILE A 255 6.20 -12.78 12.01
N GLY A 256 7.39 -13.31 11.95
CA GLY A 256 8.15 -13.58 10.72
C GLY A 256 9.55 -12.99 10.77
N TYR A 257 10.11 -12.66 9.61
CA TYR A 257 11.49 -12.18 9.48
C TYR A 257 11.52 -10.66 9.32
N ILE A 258 12.31 -9.97 10.13
CA ILE A 258 12.55 -8.51 10.02
C ILE A 258 14.01 -8.25 9.58
N PRO A 259 14.32 -7.09 8.98
CA PRO A 259 15.71 -6.71 8.73
C PRO A 259 16.48 -6.49 10.04
N TYR A 260 17.81 -6.70 9.98
CA TYR A 260 18.68 -6.01 10.94
C TYR A 260 18.70 -4.52 10.57
N ALA A 261 18.72 -3.61 11.55
CA ALA A 261 18.67 -2.17 11.30
C ALA A 261 19.77 -1.70 10.33
N LYS A 262 20.97 -2.26 10.42
CA LYS A 262 22.12 -1.99 9.54
C LYS A 262 21.90 -2.35 8.06
N ASP A 263 20.91 -3.19 7.74
CA ASP A 263 20.64 -3.67 6.39
C ASP A 263 19.63 -2.78 5.62
N ILE A 264 19.06 -1.79 6.31
CA ILE A 264 18.28 -0.72 5.70
C ILE A 264 19.23 0.43 5.38
N ASN A 265 19.33 0.78 4.11
CA ASN A 265 20.16 1.90 3.67
C ASN A 265 19.57 3.23 4.13
N ILE A 266 20.28 3.96 4.99
CA ILE A 266 19.90 5.29 5.48
C ILE A 266 20.89 6.38 5.05
N GLU A 267 21.79 6.12 4.10
CA GLU A 267 22.70 7.12 3.55
C GLU A 267 21.93 8.34 3.05
N GLY A 268 22.31 9.54 3.50
CA GLY A 268 21.64 10.79 3.19
C GLY A 268 20.42 11.12 4.05
N LEU A 269 20.10 10.29 5.07
CA LEU A 269 19.05 10.55 6.06
C LEU A 269 19.60 10.90 7.45
N GLU A 270 20.89 11.25 7.52
CA GLU A 270 21.56 11.65 8.76
C GLU A 270 20.85 12.87 9.39
N GLY A 271 20.37 12.71 10.60
CA GLY A 271 19.56 13.71 11.31
C GLY A 271 18.04 13.49 11.24
N GLU A 272 17.56 12.66 10.32
CA GLU A 272 16.14 12.25 10.28
C GLU A 272 15.93 10.82 10.78
N VAL A 273 16.81 9.89 10.37
CA VAL A 273 16.77 8.48 10.76
C VAL A 273 18.13 8.04 11.28
N SER A 274 18.16 7.44 12.47
CA SER A 274 19.35 6.82 13.06
C SER A 274 19.18 5.29 13.11
N LEU A 275 20.27 4.56 13.37
CA LEU A 275 20.19 3.11 13.63
C LEU A 275 19.30 2.81 14.84
N GLU A 276 19.37 3.63 15.90
CA GLU A 276 18.52 3.49 17.08
C GLU A 276 17.03 3.67 16.75
N SER A 277 16.69 4.68 15.91
CA SER A 277 15.31 4.87 15.46
C SER A 277 14.84 3.73 14.54
N LEU A 278 15.74 3.14 13.74
CA LEU A 278 15.45 1.95 12.96
C LEU A 278 15.20 0.72 13.83
N GLU A 279 15.98 0.49 14.88
CA GLU A 279 15.75 -0.59 15.83
C GLU A 279 14.36 -0.44 16.47
N LYS A 280 13.99 0.77 16.87
CA LYS A 280 12.66 1.05 17.44
C LYS A 280 11.52 0.82 16.44
N ILE A 281 11.66 1.25 15.19
CA ILE A 281 10.59 1.07 14.18
C ILE A 281 10.50 -0.39 13.69
N LEU A 282 11.53 -1.18 13.88
CA LEU A 282 11.56 -2.62 13.56
C LEU A 282 11.16 -3.50 14.75
N ASP A 283 11.03 -2.93 15.95
CA ASP A 283 10.68 -3.69 17.15
C ASP A 283 9.30 -4.35 17.05
N VAL A 284 9.22 -5.56 17.62
CA VAL A 284 8.02 -6.40 17.69
C VAL A 284 7.58 -6.53 19.14
N ASP A 285 6.72 -5.60 19.58
CA ASP A 285 6.17 -5.60 20.94
C ASP A 285 5.21 -6.77 21.15
N LYS A 286 5.59 -7.70 22.04
CA LYS A 286 4.80 -8.92 22.34
C LYS A 286 3.40 -8.60 22.82
N ASN A 287 3.24 -7.62 23.70
CA ASN A 287 1.94 -7.31 24.30
C ASN A 287 0.96 -6.78 23.26
N LEU A 288 1.43 -5.86 22.40
CA LEU A 288 0.62 -5.34 21.30
C LEU A 288 0.23 -6.44 20.30
N TRP A 289 1.14 -7.39 20.04
CA TRP A 289 0.84 -8.51 19.14
C TRP A 289 -0.05 -9.57 19.79
N GLU A 290 -0.05 -9.75 21.11
CA GLU A 290 -1.04 -10.58 21.82
C GLU A 290 -2.46 -9.97 21.69
N GLU A 291 -2.59 -8.65 21.88
CA GLU A 291 -3.85 -7.96 21.65
C GLU A 291 -4.33 -8.10 20.19
N GLU A 292 -3.41 -7.94 19.24
CA GLU A 292 -3.70 -8.12 17.81
C GLU A 292 -4.15 -9.55 17.49
N ALA A 293 -3.48 -10.57 18.05
CA ALA A 293 -3.85 -11.98 17.86
C ALA A 293 -5.28 -12.26 18.37
N ASN A 294 -5.67 -11.68 19.49
CA ASN A 294 -7.05 -11.75 19.99
C ASN A 294 -8.04 -11.06 19.05
N GLY A 295 -7.68 -9.89 18.51
CA GLY A 295 -8.49 -9.19 17.51
C GLY A 295 -8.64 -9.96 16.20
N ILE A 296 -7.59 -10.68 15.78
CA ILE A 296 -7.62 -11.58 14.61
C ILE A 296 -8.57 -12.76 14.87
N GLU A 297 -8.50 -13.37 16.05
CA GLU A 297 -9.39 -14.47 16.42
C GLU A 297 -10.87 -14.05 16.35
N GLU A 298 -11.21 -12.90 16.91
CA GLU A 298 -12.57 -12.35 16.83
C GLU A 298 -12.99 -12.07 15.36
N PHE A 299 -12.08 -11.58 14.55
CA PHE A 299 -12.33 -11.36 13.13
C PHE A 299 -12.60 -12.67 12.40
N PHE A 300 -11.82 -13.72 12.67
CA PHE A 300 -11.95 -15.02 12.02
C PHE A 300 -13.25 -15.74 12.36
N LYS A 301 -13.86 -15.51 13.54
CA LYS A 301 -15.18 -16.06 13.91
C LYS A 301 -16.27 -15.71 12.88
N LYS A 302 -16.14 -14.59 12.16
CA LYS A 302 -17.11 -14.16 11.14
C LYS A 302 -17.22 -15.13 9.95
N PHE A 303 -16.20 -15.95 9.72
CA PHE A 303 -16.13 -16.86 8.59
C PHE A 303 -16.56 -18.30 8.94
N GLY A 304 -16.69 -18.62 10.22
CA GLY A 304 -17.16 -19.92 10.70
C GLY A 304 -16.36 -21.08 10.11
N ASP A 305 -17.08 -22.09 9.60
CA ASP A 305 -16.49 -23.31 9.05
C ASP A 305 -15.78 -23.08 7.69
N LYS A 306 -16.00 -21.93 7.04
CA LYS A 306 -15.34 -21.58 5.79
C LYS A 306 -13.91 -21.11 5.98
N LEU A 307 -13.51 -20.71 7.21
CA LEU A 307 -12.15 -20.25 7.46
C LEU A 307 -11.15 -21.37 7.15
N PRO A 308 -10.16 -21.14 6.24
CA PRO A 308 -9.13 -22.11 5.94
C PRO A 308 -8.39 -22.60 7.17
N LYS A 309 -8.09 -23.91 7.20
CA LYS A 309 -7.39 -24.54 8.31
C LYS A 309 -6.00 -23.92 8.52
N GLU A 310 -5.30 -23.62 7.44
CA GLU A 310 -3.96 -23.06 7.43
C GLU A 310 -3.92 -21.66 8.10
N LEU A 311 -4.99 -20.88 8.00
CA LEU A 311 -5.09 -19.60 8.69
C LEU A 311 -5.34 -19.76 10.19
N LYS A 312 -6.09 -20.77 10.60
CA LYS A 312 -6.24 -21.13 12.03
C LYS A 312 -4.90 -21.56 12.62
N GLU A 313 -4.18 -22.44 11.93
CA GLU A 313 -2.87 -22.93 12.33
C GLU A 313 -1.83 -21.79 12.41
N SER A 314 -1.87 -20.83 11.48
CA SER A 314 -1.01 -19.64 11.51
C SER A 314 -1.31 -18.74 12.72
N LEU A 315 -2.58 -18.58 13.10
CA LEU A 315 -2.95 -17.83 14.31
C LEU A 315 -2.46 -18.54 15.58
N GLU A 316 -2.61 -19.85 15.67
CA GLU A 316 -2.12 -20.61 16.81
C GLU A 316 -0.58 -20.56 16.92
N THR A 317 0.11 -20.60 15.78
CA THR A 317 1.56 -20.44 15.71
C THR A 317 1.98 -19.04 16.20
N LEU A 318 1.29 -17.99 15.77
CA LEU A 318 1.54 -16.63 16.25
C LEU A 318 1.39 -16.55 17.78
N LYS A 319 0.26 -17.06 18.31
CA LYS A 319 0.01 -17.08 19.76
C LYS A 319 1.07 -17.89 20.53
N ALA A 320 1.57 -18.99 19.96
CA ALA A 320 2.62 -19.80 20.56
C ALA A 320 3.97 -19.07 20.59
N ASN A 321 4.32 -18.36 19.52
CA ASN A 321 5.58 -17.63 19.41
C ASN A 321 5.60 -16.34 20.26
N LEU A 322 4.46 -15.84 20.68
CA LEU A 322 4.34 -14.70 21.57
C LEU A 322 4.49 -15.08 23.05
N LYS A 323 4.36 -16.34 23.44
CA LYS A 323 4.59 -16.83 24.83
C LYS A 323 6.08 -16.88 25.13
#